data_94ad1c1837e3126d8d410c870dc6ab15
#
_entry.id   94ad1c1837e3126d8d410c870dc6ab15
#
_cell.length_a   1.000
_cell.length_b   1.000
_cell.length_c   1.000
_cell.angle_alpha   90.00
_cell.angle_beta   90.00
_cell.angle_gamma   90.00
#
_symmetry.space_group_name_H-M   'P 1'
#
loop_
_entity.id
_entity.type
_entity.pdbx_description
1 polymer ?
#
loop_
_entity_poly.entity_id
_entity_poly.type
_entity_poly.pdbx_seq_one_letter_code
_entity_poly.pdbx_strand_id
1 'polypeptide(L)'
;MKYDFTSIPDRSRDGAAKWVCEGSSTEFVPLSVADMEFYTAQPIRDAISYTAQNKVLGYTDATDEYYEAVCSWMKRRHDFEIKKEWIVCTPGVIDALGMLVEAVTDPGDGVIIMSPVYYPFDVAVTAKMRNIIYCPLINNNSHYEIDFDNFEKIAARTDAKALLFCNPHNPVGRVWSKDELTKVADICCDNGVFIIDDEIHNDLIMPGVKHTVTATVSERVKKNIAVCTAPSKTFNLAGLQCSNIIIPDDENRAKMLVSWQRALHWHLNIFAFAACTAAYNECEPWLDELLGVIKGNADYVTDFMAENFPEIKVSNLEGTYLQWLDMRGLGMTHPELKAMLDKAMIFPDYGEMFGPAGRGFQRINLACARSSLENAMQRFKCAVEEVRADWAINGKPSHKTLKKGDKIDRFAYKTANGESKEFGGKTLLVFAGLTFDFANKALYAYLEKAASELAEKDYTVTLVTASNSEKAKCIPENINVIQDNDGLLFDLYNVFEADSATGMVAGDKVYEQMQDEMFKTLKNDEIFLYLFAPDTIKEKAARPLQTPAFFLIDENMTVKEAYYGRTVCDFAP
;
A
#
# COMPACT_ATOMS: atom_id res chain seq x y z
N MET A 1 30.37 14.77 8.15
CA MET A 1 28.96 14.91 8.61
C MET A 1 28.97 15.48 10.01
N LYS A 2 28.06 16.43 10.28
CA LYS A 2 27.89 17.02 11.63
C LYS A 2 27.00 16.13 12.51
N TYR A 3 26.09 15.39 11.85
CA TYR A 3 25.13 14.51 12.52
C TYR A 3 25.47 13.05 12.29
N ASP A 4 25.00 12.16 13.18
CA ASP A 4 25.25 10.74 13.07
C ASP A 4 24.18 10.02 12.24
N PHE A 5 24.56 9.65 11.02
CA PHE A 5 23.79 8.82 10.09
C PHE A 5 24.52 7.50 9.78
N THR A 6 25.44 7.09 10.68
CA THR A 6 26.24 5.87 10.52
C THR A 6 25.96 4.82 11.56
N SER A 7 25.48 5.22 12.74
CA SER A 7 25.07 4.30 13.80
C SER A 7 23.82 3.50 13.40
N ILE A 8 23.79 2.24 13.83
CA ILE A 8 22.67 1.32 13.63
C ILE A 8 22.02 1.08 14.98
N PRO A 9 20.92 1.78 15.33
CA PRO A 9 20.19 1.52 16.56
C PRO A 9 19.60 0.11 16.57
N ASP A 10 19.78 -0.62 17.69
CA ASP A 10 19.08 -1.89 17.89
C ASP A 10 17.62 -1.61 18.28
N ARG A 11 16.70 -1.87 17.36
CA ARG A 11 15.26 -1.69 17.53
C ARG A 11 14.50 -3.00 17.68
N SER A 12 15.21 -4.12 17.78
CA SER A 12 14.60 -5.46 17.85
C SER A 12 13.71 -5.68 19.09
N ARG A 13 13.87 -4.82 20.12
CA ARG A 13 13.15 -4.92 21.40
C ARG A 13 12.35 -3.69 21.78
N ASP A 14 12.31 -2.67 20.94
CA ASP A 14 11.60 -1.40 21.25
C ASP A 14 10.15 -1.39 20.74
N GLY A 15 9.66 -2.48 20.13
CA GLY A 15 8.32 -2.59 19.58
C GLY A 15 8.16 -1.90 18.23
N ALA A 16 9.25 -1.57 17.56
CA ALA A 16 9.21 -0.94 16.24
C ALA A 16 8.46 -1.83 15.22
N ALA A 17 7.44 -1.29 14.57
CA ALA A 17 6.54 -2.03 13.69
C ALA A 17 7.29 -2.85 12.62
N LYS A 18 8.26 -2.25 11.92
CA LYS A 18 9.05 -2.94 10.90
C LYS A 18 9.91 -4.10 11.43
N TRP A 19 10.25 -4.08 12.75
CA TRP A 19 11.02 -5.13 13.38
C TRP A 19 10.13 -6.24 13.95
N VAL A 20 8.94 -5.89 14.46
CA VAL A 20 7.98 -6.85 15.02
C VAL A 20 7.35 -7.71 13.92
N CYS A 21 7.00 -7.13 12.80
CA CYS A 21 6.36 -7.84 11.68
C CYS A 21 7.22 -8.99 11.13
N GLU A 22 8.56 -8.86 11.23
CA GLU A 22 9.50 -9.82 10.65
C GLU A 22 10.16 -10.74 11.71
N GLY A 23 9.60 -10.80 12.91
CA GLY A 23 10.03 -11.74 13.96
C GLY A 23 11.17 -11.26 14.88
N SER A 24 11.46 -9.96 14.90
CA SER A 24 12.39 -9.31 15.86
C SER A 24 13.80 -9.92 15.90
N SER A 25 14.32 -10.39 14.76
CA SER A 25 15.70 -10.90 14.65
C SER A 25 16.68 -9.77 14.33
N THR A 26 17.82 -9.71 15.00
CA THR A 26 18.90 -8.77 14.68
C THR A 26 19.69 -9.14 13.41
N GLU A 27 19.39 -10.29 12.81
CA GLU A 27 20.08 -10.78 11.61
C GLU A 27 19.48 -10.26 10.31
N PHE A 28 18.24 -9.72 10.34
CA PHE A 28 17.60 -9.20 9.15
C PHE A 28 17.91 -7.71 8.88
N VAL A 29 17.72 -7.29 7.63
CA VAL A 29 17.82 -5.89 7.23
C VAL A 29 16.44 -5.35 6.89
N PRO A 30 15.87 -4.48 7.76
CA PRO A 30 14.53 -3.94 7.55
C PRO A 30 14.57 -2.78 6.54
N LEU A 31 14.17 -3.04 5.31
CA LEU A 31 14.04 -2.02 4.26
C LEU A 31 12.57 -1.65 3.97
N SER A 32 11.64 -2.14 4.78
CA SER A 32 10.20 -1.85 4.72
C SER A 32 9.84 -0.61 5.55
N VAL A 33 8.56 -0.28 5.57
CA VAL A 33 7.92 0.79 6.35
C VAL A 33 8.61 2.16 6.17
N ALA A 34 7.83 3.22 6.14
CA ALA A 34 8.33 4.58 5.95
C ALA A 34 8.63 5.27 7.31
N ASP A 35 9.55 4.69 8.10
CA ASP A 35 10.27 5.34 9.19
C ASP A 35 11.78 5.14 9.02
N MET A 36 12.60 5.96 9.65
CA MET A 36 14.05 5.92 9.47
C MET A 36 14.72 5.03 10.52
N GLU A 37 15.89 4.47 10.17
CA GLU A 37 16.78 3.78 11.12
C GLU A 37 17.81 4.75 11.73
N PHE A 38 17.43 6.02 11.90
CA PHE A 38 18.24 7.06 12.54
C PHE A 38 17.54 7.63 13.76
N TYR A 39 18.30 8.04 14.75
CA TYR A 39 17.77 8.90 15.81
C TYR A 39 17.35 10.25 15.22
N THR A 40 16.21 10.78 15.68
CA THR A 40 15.83 12.15 15.36
C THR A 40 16.84 13.17 15.91
N ALA A 41 16.82 14.39 15.37
CA ALA A 41 17.74 15.45 15.72
C ALA A 41 17.75 15.77 17.22
N GLN A 42 18.92 16.14 17.77
CA GLN A 42 19.10 16.36 19.21
C GLN A 42 18.17 17.43 19.78
N PRO A 43 17.91 18.59 19.13
CA PRO A 43 16.98 19.58 19.67
C PRO A 43 15.57 19.05 19.91
N ILE A 44 15.11 18.13 19.04
CA ILE A 44 13.79 17.47 19.18
C ILE A 44 13.79 16.57 20.44
N ARG A 45 14.85 15.79 20.64
CA ARG A 45 14.99 14.90 21.81
C ARG A 45 15.06 15.71 23.10
N ASP A 46 15.76 16.84 23.07
CA ASP A 46 15.86 17.75 24.21
C ASP A 46 14.51 18.39 24.56
N ALA A 47 13.73 18.81 23.54
CA ALA A 47 12.39 19.37 23.73
C ALA A 47 11.42 18.35 24.36
N ILE A 48 11.46 17.09 23.92
CA ILE A 48 10.67 15.99 24.48
C ILE A 48 11.08 15.77 25.94
N SER A 49 12.38 15.64 26.22
CA SER A 49 12.93 15.43 27.56
C SER A 49 12.58 16.57 28.50
N TYR A 50 12.73 17.81 28.06
CA TYR A 50 12.34 19.00 28.82
C TYR A 50 10.85 18.99 29.16
N THR A 51 9.99 18.65 28.20
CA THR A 51 8.55 18.56 28.38
C THR A 51 8.19 17.52 29.42
N ALA A 52 8.80 16.31 29.35
CA ALA A 52 8.56 15.24 30.31
C ALA A 52 8.97 15.61 31.74
N GLN A 53 10.05 16.36 31.90
CA GLN A 53 10.62 16.70 33.21
C GLN A 53 10.00 17.95 33.84
N ASN A 54 9.53 18.91 33.04
CA ASN A 54 9.21 20.26 33.52
C ASN A 54 7.76 20.70 33.28
N LYS A 55 6.94 19.94 32.52
CA LYS A 55 5.55 20.30 32.24
C LYS A 55 4.56 19.31 32.85
N VAL A 56 3.36 19.82 33.20
CA VAL A 56 2.23 18.95 33.56
C VAL A 56 1.70 18.30 32.30
N LEU A 57 1.54 16.98 32.29
CA LEU A 57 1.11 16.19 31.13
C LEU A 57 -0.44 16.12 31.07
N GLY A 58 -1.10 17.29 31.04
CA GLY A 58 -2.55 17.42 30.89
C GLY A 58 -3.00 17.58 29.45
N TYR A 59 -4.31 17.75 29.24
CA TYR A 59 -4.86 18.08 27.93
C TYR A 59 -4.21 19.36 27.41
N THR A 60 -3.75 19.32 26.15
CA THR A 60 -2.93 20.39 25.60
C THR A 60 -3.39 20.72 24.18
N ASP A 61 -3.54 22.00 23.90
CA ASP A 61 -3.79 22.55 22.57
C ASP A 61 -2.51 23.16 21.99
N ALA A 62 -2.48 23.34 20.67
CA ALA A 62 -1.39 24.02 19.99
C ALA A 62 -1.25 25.48 20.46
N THR A 63 -0.03 25.90 20.75
CA THR A 63 0.28 27.29 21.17
C THR A 63 0.55 28.18 19.96
N ASP A 64 0.56 29.51 20.18
CA ASP A 64 0.96 30.47 19.12
C ASP A 64 2.37 30.17 18.62
N GLU A 65 3.31 29.81 19.51
CA GLU A 65 4.68 29.41 19.12
C GLU A 65 4.70 28.21 18.16
N TYR A 66 3.81 27.23 18.39
CA TYR A 66 3.66 26.09 17.47
C TYR A 66 3.19 26.54 16.09
N TYR A 67 2.13 27.37 16.03
CA TYR A 67 1.61 27.86 14.76
C TYR A 67 2.62 28.73 14.02
N GLU A 68 3.37 29.57 14.74
CA GLU A 68 4.44 30.38 14.19
C GLU A 68 5.56 29.51 13.58
N ALA A 69 5.94 28.42 14.26
CA ALA A 69 6.93 27.47 13.74
C ALA A 69 6.44 26.81 12.44
N VAL A 70 5.19 26.35 12.37
CA VAL A 70 4.59 25.74 11.16
C VAL A 70 4.51 26.77 10.03
N CYS A 71 4.00 27.99 10.29
CA CYS A 71 3.89 29.05 9.29
C CYS A 71 5.26 29.45 8.75
N SER A 72 6.23 29.62 9.65
CA SER A 72 7.61 29.97 9.29
C SER A 72 8.27 28.88 8.45
N TRP A 73 8.07 27.59 8.78
CA TRP A 73 8.58 26.45 8.04
C TRP A 73 8.04 26.42 6.61
N MET A 74 6.71 26.49 6.45
CA MET A 74 6.06 26.48 5.14
C MET A 74 6.52 27.64 4.26
N LYS A 75 6.71 28.82 4.85
CA LYS A 75 7.24 29.98 4.11
C LYS A 75 8.70 29.79 3.68
N ARG A 76 9.59 29.35 4.59
CA ARG A 76 11.03 29.23 4.33
C ARG A 76 11.38 28.11 3.36
N ARG A 77 10.77 26.92 3.57
CA ARG A 77 11.13 25.71 2.81
C ARG A 77 10.32 25.57 1.52
N HIS A 78 9.07 26.05 1.51
CA HIS A 78 8.11 25.74 0.44
C HIS A 78 7.57 26.99 -0.27
N ASP A 79 8.04 28.19 0.08
CA ASP A 79 7.54 29.46 -0.47
C ASP A 79 6.00 29.59 -0.40
N PHE A 80 5.42 28.98 0.66
CA PHE A 80 3.99 28.98 0.90
C PHE A 80 3.65 29.78 2.16
N GLU A 81 3.13 30.98 1.96
CA GLU A 81 2.68 31.84 3.05
C GLU A 81 1.29 31.43 3.51
N ILE A 82 1.20 30.87 4.72
CA ILE A 82 -0.03 30.40 5.33
C ILE A 82 -0.38 31.21 6.57
N LYS A 83 -1.67 31.13 6.96
CA LYS A 83 -2.18 31.72 8.20
C LYS A 83 -2.41 30.63 9.24
N LYS A 84 -2.25 30.96 10.53
CA LYS A 84 -2.50 30.00 11.61
C LYS A 84 -3.93 29.45 11.60
N GLU A 85 -4.89 30.28 11.18
CA GLU A 85 -6.32 29.91 11.08
C GLU A 85 -6.58 28.86 10.00
N TRP A 86 -5.65 28.66 9.06
CA TRP A 86 -5.78 27.62 8.03
C TRP A 86 -5.36 26.23 8.52
N ILE A 87 -4.69 26.16 9.69
CA ILE A 87 -4.07 24.93 10.18
C ILE A 87 -5.07 24.20 11.09
N VAL A 88 -5.36 22.95 10.74
CA VAL A 88 -6.07 21.97 11.61
C VAL A 88 -5.05 20.91 12.00
N CYS A 89 -4.75 20.79 13.30
CA CYS A 89 -3.83 19.76 13.81
C CYS A 89 -4.57 18.43 13.95
N THR A 90 -3.99 17.33 13.44
CA THR A 90 -4.57 15.98 13.51
C THR A 90 -3.54 14.96 14.02
N PRO A 91 -3.97 13.77 14.54
CA PRO A 91 -3.04 12.77 15.09
C PRO A 91 -2.07 12.22 14.04
N GLY A 92 -2.48 12.22 12.77
CA GLY A 92 -1.67 11.75 11.65
C GLY A 92 -2.30 12.11 10.33
N VAL A 93 -1.51 12.06 9.24
CA VAL A 93 -2.04 12.39 7.91
C VAL A 93 -3.09 11.37 7.48
N ILE A 94 -2.93 10.08 7.77
CA ILE A 94 -3.93 9.06 7.38
C ILE A 94 -5.29 9.33 8.03
N ASP A 95 -5.33 9.68 9.31
CA ASP A 95 -6.56 10.10 9.99
C ASP A 95 -7.18 11.31 9.29
N ALA A 96 -6.35 12.30 8.97
CA ALA A 96 -6.79 13.51 8.25
C ALA A 96 -7.35 13.19 6.87
N LEU A 97 -6.74 12.28 6.10
CA LEU A 97 -7.24 11.86 4.78
C LEU A 97 -8.66 11.29 4.89
N GLY A 98 -8.88 10.36 5.85
CA GLY A 98 -10.22 9.82 6.11
C GLY A 98 -11.23 10.87 6.53
N MET A 99 -10.84 11.83 7.38
CA MET A 99 -11.70 12.93 7.81
C MET A 99 -12.02 13.91 6.67
N LEU A 100 -11.05 14.20 5.80
CA LEU A 100 -11.24 15.05 4.63
C LEU A 100 -12.15 14.37 3.60
N VAL A 101 -11.92 13.08 3.30
CA VAL A 101 -12.84 12.31 2.44
C VAL A 101 -14.29 12.41 2.97
N GLU A 102 -14.50 12.22 4.28
CA GLU A 102 -15.83 12.38 4.89
C GLU A 102 -16.38 13.82 4.78
N ALA A 103 -15.51 14.83 4.92
CA ALA A 103 -15.93 16.24 4.96
C ALA A 103 -16.36 16.78 3.58
N VAL A 104 -15.77 16.27 2.49
CA VAL A 104 -15.95 16.83 1.14
C VAL A 104 -16.73 15.92 0.19
N THR A 105 -17.15 14.74 0.64
CA THR A 105 -17.92 13.77 -0.15
C THR A 105 -19.07 13.18 0.67
N ASP A 106 -20.02 12.53 -0.01
CA ASP A 106 -21.09 11.75 0.59
C ASP A 106 -20.86 10.22 0.41
N PRO A 107 -21.46 9.34 1.25
CA PRO A 107 -21.41 7.90 1.03
C PRO A 107 -21.87 7.51 -0.37
N GLY A 108 -21.07 6.69 -1.06
CA GLY A 108 -21.31 6.30 -2.44
C GLY A 108 -20.63 7.20 -3.49
N ASP A 109 -20.13 8.37 -3.11
CA ASP A 109 -19.32 9.19 -4.01
C ASP A 109 -17.99 8.54 -4.37
N GLY A 110 -17.45 8.90 -5.52
CA GLY A 110 -16.16 8.44 -6.02
C GLY A 110 -15.01 9.35 -5.59
N VAL A 111 -13.92 8.72 -5.14
CA VAL A 111 -12.64 9.37 -4.85
C VAL A 111 -11.60 8.85 -5.83
N ILE A 112 -10.96 9.76 -6.57
CA ILE A 112 -9.94 9.43 -7.55
C ILE A 112 -8.62 9.16 -6.84
N ILE A 113 -7.93 8.08 -7.24
CA ILE A 113 -6.59 7.69 -6.74
C ILE A 113 -5.69 7.35 -7.93
N MET A 114 -4.47 7.93 -7.98
CA MET A 114 -3.50 7.67 -9.04
C MET A 114 -2.54 6.55 -8.62
N SER A 115 -2.79 5.33 -9.10
CA SER A 115 -2.00 4.12 -8.75
C SER A 115 -0.79 3.87 -9.67
N PRO A 116 0.31 3.23 -9.19
CA PRO A 116 0.49 2.70 -7.85
C PRO A 116 0.69 3.83 -6.83
N VAL A 117 0.10 3.69 -5.64
CA VAL A 117 0.17 4.71 -4.58
C VAL A 117 0.12 4.06 -3.20
N TYR A 118 0.40 4.82 -2.19
CA TYR A 118 0.37 4.42 -0.79
C TYR A 118 -0.96 3.74 -0.42
N TYR A 119 -0.89 2.45 -0.09
CA TYR A 119 -2.06 1.58 0.10
C TYR A 119 -3.09 2.05 1.16
N PRO A 120 -2.73 2.80 2.24
CA PRO A 120 -3.73 3.33 3.14
C PRO A 120 -4.68 4.36 2.54
N PHE A 121 -4.42 4.86 1.31
CA PHE A 121 -5.38 5.69 0.59
C PHE A 121 -6.69 4.93 0.33
N ASP A 122 -6.58 3.65 -0.06
CA ASP A 122 -7.75 2.79 -0.28
C ASP A 122 -8.57 2.65 1.00
N VAL A 123 -7.89 2.47 2.14
CA VAL A 123 -8.54 2.36 3.45
C VAL A 123 -9.21 3.70 3.85
N ALA A 124 -8.53 4.84 3.63
CA ALA A 124 -9.10 6.16 3.95
C ALA A 124 -10.40 6.44 3.19
N VAL A 125 -10.53 5.91 1.97
CA VAL A 125 -11.74 6.04 1.13
C VAL A 125 -12.81 5.01 1.54
N THR A 126 -12.46 3.73 1.56
CA THR A 126 -13.43 2.65 1.77
C THR A 126 -13.99 2.61 3.19
N ALA A 127 -13.18 2.91 4.22
CA ALA A 127 -13.64 3.03 5.60
C ALA A 127 -14.71 4.13 5.79
N LYS A 128 -14.81 5.05 4.85
CA LYS A 128 -15.85 6.10 4.84
C LYS A 128 -17.01 5.78 3.90
N MET A 129 -17.10 4.56 3.38
CA MET A 129 -18.15 4.12 2.43
C MET A 129 -18.17 4.93 1.14
N ARG A 130 -16.99 5.32 0.63
CA ARG A 130 -16.81 5.97 -0.67
C ARG A 130 -16.23 4.96 -1.65
N ASN A 131 -16.44 5.21 -2.93
CA ASN A 131 -15.95 4.36 -4.01
C ASN A 131 -14.59 4.85 -4.50
N ILE A 132 -13.66 3.92 -4.76
CA ILE A 132 -12.39 4.27 -5.36
C ILE A 132 -12.54 4.33 -6.88
N ILE A 133 -12.02 5.39 -7.48
CA ILE A 133 -11.89 5.53 -8.93
C ILE A 133 -10.40 5.54 -9.26
N TYR A 134 -9.86 4.42 -9.70
CA TYR A 134 -8.45 4.36 -10.06
C TYR A 134 -8.16 5.10 -11.38
N CYS A 135 -7.15 5.97 -11.33
CA CYS A 135 -6.53 6.63 -12.47
C CYS A 135 -5.06 6.17 -12.54
N PRO A 136 -4.74 5.06 -13.22
CA PRO A 136 -3.38 4.53 -13.24
C PRO A 136 -2.39 5.51 -13.88
N LEU A 137 -1.21 5.63 -13.27
CA LEU A 137 -0.07 6.33 -13.84
C LEU A 137 0.51 5.54 -15.02
N ILE A 138 1.08 6.24 -15.98
CA ILE A 138 1.82 5.64 -17.09
C ILE A 138 3.25 5.34 -16.61
N ASN A 139 3.66 4.08 -16.66
CA ASN A 139 5.05 3.70 -16.41
C ASN A 139 5.85 3.72 -17.72
N ASN A 140 6.65 4.74 -17.90
CA ASN A 140 7.56 4.89 -19.02
C ASN A 140 8.98 4.51 -18.59
N ASN A 141 9.31 3.21 -18.61
CA ASN A 141 10.62 2.67 -18.22
C ASN A 141 11.07 3.12 -16.80
N SER A 142 10.20 2.92 -15.81
CA SER A 142 10.36 3.33 -14.40
C SER A 142 10.32 4.85 -14.14
N HIS A 143 10.04 5.66 -15.14
CA HIS A 143 9.58 7.04 -14.98
C HIS A 143 8.05 7.06 -15.07
N TYR A 144 7.39 7.61 -14.07
CA TYR A 144 5.94 7.62 -13.97
C TYR A 144 5.37 8.98 -14.36
N GLU A 145 4.31 8.96 -15.14
CA GLU A 145 3.64 10.16 -15.68
C GLU A 145 2.14 10.10 -15.42
N ILE A 146 1.50 11.25 -15.28
CA ILE A 146 0.04 11.33 -15.16
C ILE A 146 -0.57 11.16 -16.56
N ASP A 147 -1.50 10.20 -16.70
CA ASP A 147 -2.35 10.08 -17.88
C ASP A 147 -3.43 11.17 -17.85
N PHE A 148 -3.08 12.35 -18.32
CA PHE A 148 -3.99 13.50 -18.28
C PHE A 148 -5.26 13.30 -19.12
N ASP A 149 -5.17 12.57 -20.24
CA ASP A 149 -6.34 12.30 -21.10
C ASP A 149 -7.34 11.38 -20.40
N ASN A 150 -6.85 10.41 -19.64
CA ASN A 150 -7.66 9.54 -18.82
C ASN A 150 -8.16 10.26 -17.57
N PHE A 151 -7.30 11.04 -16.93
CA PHE A 151 -7.64 11.80 -15.72
C PHE A 151 -8.78 12.80 -15.97
N GLU A 152 -8.75 13.53 -17.09
CA GLU A 152 -9.80 14.47 -17.47
C GLU A 152 -11.16 13.77 -17.65
N LYS A 153 -11.17 12.59 -18.32
CA LYS A 153 -12.39 11.78 -18.49
C LYS A 153 -12.94 11.27 -17.15
N ILE A 154 -12.04 10.87 -16.25
CA ILE A 154 -12.41 10.39 -14.92
C ILE A 154 -12.95 11.54 -14.08
N ALA A 155 -12.29 12.69 -14.05
CA ALA A 155 -12.71 13.86 -13.30
C ALA A 155 -14.07 14.42 -13.76
N ALA A 156 -14.40 14.27 -15.05
CA ALA A 156 -15.69 14.68 -15.61
C ALA A 156 -16.86 13.75 -15.23
N ARG A 157 -16.63 12.64 -14.54
CA ARG A 157 -17.72 11.76 -14.07
C ARG A 157 -18.54 12.45 -12.99
N THR A 158 -19.85 12.24 -13.02
CA THR A 158 -20.78 12.86 -12.06
C THR A 158 -20.60 12.36 -10.62
N ASP A 159 -20.08 11.17 -10.45
CA ASP A 159 -19.79 10.55 -9.15
C ASP A 159 -18.38 10.89 -8.61
N ALA A 160 -17.44 11.39 -9.41
CA ALA A 160 -16.12 11.81 -8.96
C ALA A 160 -16.22 13.14 -8.17
N LYS A 161 -15.91 13.11 -6.86
CA LYS A 161 -16.04 14.26 -5.95
C LYS A 161 -14.75 14.73 -5.35
N ALA A 162 -13.77 13.83 -5.18
CA ALA A 162 -12.47 14.17 -4.62
C ALA A 162 -11.35 13.46 -5.38
N LEU A 163 -10.17 14.07 -5.38
CA LEU A 163 -8.89 13.47 -5.74
C LEU A 163 -8.07 13.33 -4.46
N LEU A 164 -7.68 12.11 -4.11
CA LEU A 164 -6.67 11.85 -3.09
C LEU A 164 -5.31 11.76 -3.78
N PHE A 165 -4.53 12.81 -3.66
CA PHE A 165 -3.31 13.05 -4.42
C PHE A 165 -2.08 12.88 -3.55
N CYS A 166 -0.98 12.37 -4.08
CA CYS A 166 0.28 12.16 -3.37
C CYS A 166 1.41 12.99 -4.01
N ASN A 167 1.97 13.93 -3.27
CA ASN A 167 2.96 14.89 -3.78
C ASN A 167 4.02 15.27 -2.72
N PRO A 168 5.23 14.70 -2.75
CA PRO A 168 5.80 13.70 -3.68
C PRO A 168 5.10 12.35 -3.66
N HIS A 169 5.16 11.64 -4.81
CA HIS A 169 4.38 10.44 -5.02
C HIS A 169 5.10 9.17 -4.52
N ASN A 170 4.56 8.56 -3.48
CA ASN A 170 4.97 7.28 -2.94
C ASN A 170 4.10 6.16 -3.55
N PRO A 171 4.65 5.07 -4.17
CA PRO A 171 6.02 4.57 -3.98
C PRO A 171 7.03 4.99 -5.06
N VAL A 172 6.60 5.65 -6.12
CA VAL A 172 7.40 5.82 -7.35
C VAL A 172 8.49 6.88 -7.26
N GLY A 173 8.48 7.72 -6.21
CA GLY A 173 9.52 8.71 -5.93
C GLY A 173 9.45 9.97 -6.79
N ARG A 174 8.33 10.21 -7.51
CA ARG A 174 8.14 11.41 -8.33
C ARG A 174 7.87 12.67 -7.50
N VAL A 175 8.42 13.79 -7.94
CA VAL A 175 8.04 15.14 -7.54
C VAL A 175 7.38 15.82 -8.75
N TRP A 176 6.08 16.09 -8.65
CA TRP A 176 5.34 16.65 -9.77
C TRP A 176 5.79 18.07 -10.06
N SER A 177 6.01 18.38 -11.33
CA SER A 177 6.38 19.71 -11.78
C SER A 177 5.23 20.71 -11.58
N LYS A 178 5.55 22.01 -11.51
CA LYS A 178 4.54 23.05 -11.41
C LYS A 178 3.50 22.98 -12.53
N ASP A 179 3.92 22.63 -13.74
CA ASP A 179 3.02 22.52 -14.89
C ASP A 179 2.08 21.33 -14.77
N GLU A 180 2.57 20.15 -14.31
CA GLU A 180 1.73 18.99 -14.00
C GLU A 180 0.71 19.33 -12.91
N LEU A 181 1.15 19.95 -11.81
CA LEU A 181 0.29 20.36 -10.70
C LEU A 181 -0.76 21.41 -11.14
N THR A 182 -0.38 22.36 -12.00
CA THR A 182 -1.33 23.34 -12.53
C THR A 182 -2.41 22.64 -13.34
N LYS A 183 -2.03 21.70 -14.20
CA LYS A 183 -2.99 20.94 -15.00
C LYS A 183 -3.92 20.06 -14.16
N VAL A 184 -3.38 19.39 -13.11
CA VAL A 184 -4.20 18.65 -12.13
C VAL A 184 -5.19 19.58 -11.45
N ALA A 185 -4.73 20.73 -10.97
CA ALA A 185 -5.56 21.72 -10.27
C ALA A 185 -6.68 22.27 -11.18
N ASP A 186 -6.37 22.60 -12.43
CA ASP A 186 -7.33 23.12 -13.38
C ASP A 186 -8.41 22.08 -13.71
N ILE A 187 -8.02 20.83 -14.02
CA ILE A 187 -8.98 19.74 -14.29
C ILE A 187 -9.89 19.52 -13.07
N CYS A 188 -9.35 19.46 -11.86
CA CYS A 188 -10.16 19.29 -10.64
C CYS A 188 -11.12 20.45 -10.43
N CYS A 189 -10.63 21.69 -10.53
CA CYS A 189 -11.46 22.85 -10.35
C CYS A 189 -12.57 22.99 -11.41
N ASP A 190 -12.29 22.63 -12.67
CA ASP A 190 -13.26 22.71 -13.77
C ASP A 190 -14.41 21.70 -13.57
N ASN A 191 -14.13 20.57 -12.93
CA ASN A 191 -15.09 19.49 -12.71
C ASN A 191 -15.67 19.45 -11.29
N GLY A 192 -15.29 20.39 -10.39
CA GLY A 192 -15.74 20.41 -9.00
C GLY A 192 -15.22 19.25 -8.15
N VAL A 193 -14.07 18.69 -8.50
CA VAL A 193 -13.37 17.63 -7.76
C VAL A 193 -12.47 18.27 -6.71
N PHE A 194 -12.69 18.00 -5.42
CA PHE A 194 -11.88 18.54 -4.33
C PHE A 194 -10.52 17.83 -4.24
N ILE A 195 -9.43 18.57 -4.05
CA ILE A 195 -8.08 18.00 -3.95
C ILE A 195 -7.73 17.79 -2.47
N ILE A 196 -7.49 16.54 -2.09
CA ILE A 196 -6.89 16.16 -0.81
C ILE A 196 -5.44 15.82 -1.13
N ASP A 197 -4.52 16.76 -0.87
CA ASP A 197 -3.12 16.64 -1.26
C ASP A 197 -2.26 16.14 -0.10
N ASP A 198 -1.81 14.90 -0.18
CA ASP A 198 -0.87 14.33 0.78
C ASP A 198 0.56 14.77 0.43
N GLU A 199 1.00 15.85 1.07
CA GLU A 199 2.35 16.39 0.97
C GLU A 199 3.23 16.00 2.17
N ILE A 200 3.00 14.86 2.81
CA ILE A 200 3.77 14.42 3.99
C ILE A 200 5.27 14.24 3.71
N HIS A 201 5.64 14.09 2.44
CA HIS A 201 7.03 13.95 1.98
C HIS A 201 7.62 15.24 1.39
N ASN A 202 6.96 16.37 1.49
CA ASN A 202 7.33 17.63 0.81
C ASN A 202 8.73 18.17 1.18
N ASP A 203 9.24 17.84 2.36
CA ASP A 203 10.60 18.20 2.82
C ASP A 203 11.68 17.25 2.29
N LEU A 204 11.30 16.06 1.86
CA LEU A 204 12.21 14.97 1.48
C LEU A 204 12.47 15.01 -0.03
N ILE A 205 13.09 16.10 -0.49
CA ILE A 205 13.32 16.39 -1.91
C ILE A 205 14.81 16.25 -2.20
N MET A 206 15.13 15.50 -3.24
CA MET A 206 16.53 15.23 -3.60
C MET A 206 17.23 16.51 -4.09
N PRO A 207 18.52 16.66 -3.81
CA PRO A 207 19.29 17.81 -4.28
C PRO A 207 19.15 18.04 -5.78
N GLY A 208 18.82 19.28 -6.16
CA GLY A 208 18.60 19.67 -7.57
C GLY A 208 17.14 19.55 -8.05
N VAL A 209 16.25 18.96 -7.27
CA VAL A 209 14.81 18.92 -7.53
C VAL A 209 14.11 20.01 -6.71
N LYS A 210 13.00 20.54 -7.22
CA LYS A 210 12.20 21.54 -6.51
C LYS A 210 10.77 21.02 -6.33
N HIS A 211 10.33 20.94 -5.07
CA HIS A 211 8.93 20.72 -4.74
C HIS A 211 8.12 22.00 -4.92
N THR A 212 6.89 21.85 -5.36
CA THR A 212 5.89 22.92 -5.44
C THR A 212 4.65 22.49 -4.66
N VAL A 213 4.23 23.26 -3.68
CA VAL A 213 2.97 23.03 -2.97
C VAL A 213 1.81 23.28 -3.93
N THR A 214 0.93 22.32 -4.11
CA THR A 214 -0.16 22.40 -5.09
C THR A 214 -1.07 23.60 -4.84
N ALA A 215 -1.29 23.99 -3.59
CA ALA A 215 -2.08 25.18 -3.25
C ALA A 215 -1.48 26.50 -3.76
N THR A 216 -0.22 26.52 -4.24
CA THR A 216 0.46 27.72 -4.73
C THR A 216 0.36 27.93 -6.24
N VAL A 217 -0.16 26.94 -7.00
CA VAL A 217 -0.17 27.03 -8.48
C VAL A 217 -1.19 28.05 -9.00
N SER A 218 -2.28 28.30 -8.27
CA SER A 218 -3.24 29.35 -8.61
C SER A 218 -4.08 29.79 -7.40
N GLU A 219 -4.66 30.99 -7.44
CA GLU A 219 -5.61 31.43 -6.40
C GLU A 219 -6.92 30.64 -6.42
N ARG A 220 -7.30 30.09 -7.57
CA ARG A 220 -8.51 29.29 -7.73
C ARG A 220 -8.44 27.99 -6.94
N VAL A 221 -7.31 27.30 -6.97
CA VAL A 221 -7.13 26.01 -6.29
C VAL A 221 -7.22 26.13 -4.78
N LYS A 222 -6.86 27.27 -4.18
CA LYS A 222 -6.97 27.50 -2.72
C LYS A 222 -8.39 27.30 -2.16
N LYS A 223 -9.41 27.45 -2.99
CA LYS A 223 -10.81 27.21 -2.62
C LYS A 223 -11.22 25.73 -2.75
N ASN A 224 -10.35 24.88 -3.28
CA ASN A 224 -10.69 23.52 -3.66
C ASN A 224 -9.62 22.50 -3.24
N ILE A 225 -8.86 22.81 -2.18
CA ILE A 225 -7.73 21.99 -1.74
C ILE A 225 -7.59 21.97 -0.22
N ALA A 226 -7.14 20.82 0.30
CA ALA A 226 -6.53 20.67 1.60
C ALA A 226 -5.13 20.07 1.44
N VAL A 227 -4.10 20.72 1.98
CA VAL A 227 -2.70 20.26 1.94
C VAL A 227 -2.37 19.59 3.27
N CYS A 228 -1.97 18.32 3.24
CA CYS A 228 -1.68 17.50 4.41
C CYS A 228 -0.17 17.39 4.60
N THR A 229 0.38 17.99 5.67
CA THR A 229 1.81 17.96 6.00
C THR A 229 2.04 17.42 7.41
N ALA A 230 3.25 16.93 7.69
CA ALA A 230 3.62 16.48 9.02
C ALA A 230 5.15 16.46 9.20
N PRO A 231 5.68 16.68 10.42
CA PRO A 231 7.10 16.49 10.71
C PRO A 231 7.50 14.99 10.78
N SER A 232 6.52 14.08 10.72
CA SER A 232 6.70 12.66 11.01
C SER A 232 7.66 11.96 10.05
N LYS A 233 7.61 12.26 8.76
CA LYS A 233 8.53 11.69 7.77
C LYS A 233 9.84 12.46 7.70
N THR A 234 9.78 13.78 7.79
CA THR A 234 10.93 14.68 7.73
C THR A 234 11.93 14.43 8.86
N PHE A 235 11.44 14.24 10.08
CA PHE A 235 12.27 14.15 11.30
C PHE A 235 12.11 12.82 12.06
N ASN A 236 11.56 11.80 11.42
CA ASN A 236 11.36 10.47 12.03
C ASN A 236 10.51 10.50 13.33
N LEU A 237 9.36 11.17 13.28
CA LEU A 237 8.48 11.41 14.42
C LEU A 237 7.12 10.72 14.31
N ALA A 238 7.01 9.65 13.51
CA ALA A 238 5.73 8.98 13.28
C ALA A 238 5.06 8.49 14.58
N GLY A 239 5.83 8.05 15.55
CA GLY A 239 5.34 7.61 16.86
C GLY A 239 4.73 8.71 17.74
N LEU A 240 4.93 9.99 17.40
CA LEU A 240 4.35 11.12 18.12
C LEU A 240 2.97 11.55 17.58
N GLN A 241 2.61 11.10 16.39
CA GLN A 241 1.29 11.33 15.78
C GLN A 241 0.86 12.81 15.79
N CYS A 242 1.50 13.61 14.93
CA CYS A 242 1.20 15.03 14.74
C CYS A 242 1.23 15.38 13.25
N SER A 243 0.19 16.02 12.75
CA SER A 243 0.15 16.55 11.40
C SER A 243 -0.56 17.90 11.32
N ASN A 244 -0.25 18.64 10.26
CA ASN A 244 -0.75 19.98 9.99
C ASN A 244 -1.52 19.98 8.68
N ILE A 245 -2.83 20.13 8.76
CA ILE A 245 -3.71 20.15 7.60
C ILE A 245 -4.02 21.61 7.28
N ILE A 246 -3.57 22.07 6.13
CA ILE A 246 -3.67 23.45 5.71
C ILE A 246 -4.85 23.59 4.74
N ILE A 247 -5.91 24.28 5.18
CA ILE A 247 -7.13 24.48 4.41
C ILE A 247 -7.39 25.98 4.30
N PRO A 248 -7.07 26.61 3.16
CA PRO A 248 -7.24 28.06 3.00
C PRO A 248 -8.68 28.53 3.02
N ASP A 249 -9.60 27.72 2.46
CA ASP A 249 -11.03 28.05 2.37
C ASP A 249 -11.75 27.80 3.69
N ASP A 250 -12.50 28.82 4.16
CA ASP A 250 -13.17 28.81 5.46
C ASP A 250 -14.30 27.78 5.53
N GLU A 251 -15.05 27.58 4.42
CA GLU A 251 -16.16 26.64 4.38
C GLU A 251 -15.66 25.20 4.44
N ASN A 252 -14.65 24.86 3.63
CA ASN A 252 -14.06 23.52 3.62
C ASN A 252 -13.36 23.21 4.95
N ARG A 253 -12.74 24.22 5.58
CA ARG A 253 -12.15 24.05 6.90
C ARG A 253 -13.21 23.80 7.97
N ALA A 254 -14.36 24.48 7.90
CA ALA A 254 -15.47 24.23 8.81
C ALA A 254 -16.02 22.80 8.66
N LYS A 255 -16.15 22.29 7.44
CA LYS A 255 -16.53 20.87 7.17
C LYS A 255 -15.54 19.89 7.78
N MET A 256 -14.24 20.15 7.61
CA MET A 256 -13.18 19.32 8.21
C MET A 256 -13.26 19.32 9.74
N LEU A 257 -13.51 20.46 10.38
CA LEU A 257 -13.66 20.55 11.84
C LEU A 257 -14.86 19.75 12.36
N VAL A 258 -15.95 19.66 11.59
CA VAL A 258 -17.10 18.80 11.93
C VAL A 258 -16.69 17.32 11.88
N SER A 259 -15.96 16.89 10.84
CA SER A 259 -15.46 15.51 10.74
C SER A 259 -14.45 15.18 11.84
N TRP A 260 -13.55 16.11 12.17
CA TRP A 260 -12.65 16.03 13.31
C TRP A 260 -13.41 15.79 14.64
N GLN A 261 -14.46 16.58 14.91
CA GLN A 261 -15.27 16.42 16.12
C GLN A 261 -15.97 15.05 16.19
N ARG A 262 -16.44 14.55 15.04
CA ARG A 262 -17.05 13.21 14.94
C ARG A 262 -16.05 12.09 15.21
N ALA A 263 -14.78 12.29 14.84
CA ALA A 263 -13.70 11.35 15.13
C ALA A 263 -13.28 11.33 16.61
N LEU A 264 -13.82 12.23 17.45
CA LEU A 264 -13.53 12.34 18.89
C LEU A 264 -12.05 12.62 19.23
N HIS A 265 -11.30 13.15 18.29
CA HIS A 265 -9.91 13.58 18.49
C HIS A 265 -9.89 15.04 18.97
N TRP A 266 -9.97 15.28 20.26
CA TRP A 266 -10.12 16.64 20.78
C TRP A 266 -8.81 17.33 21.11
N HIS A 267 -7.79 16.55 21.46
CA HIS A 267 -6.46 17.07 21.81
C HIS A 267 -5.37 16.14 21.28
N LEU A 268 -4.25 16.72 20.88
CA LEU A 268 -3.04 15.96 20.56
C LEU A 268 -2.14 15.84 21.80
N ASN A 269 -1.13 14.98 21.73
CA ASN A 269 -0.21 14.82 22.84
C ASN A 269 0.78 16.00 22.91
N ILE A 270 1.10 16.40 24.13
CA ILE A 270 1.98 17.54 24.42
C ILE A 270 3.39 17.38 23.84
N PHE A 271 3.91 16.14 23.74
CA PHE A 271 5.23 15.87 23.18
C PHE A 271 5.26 16.12 21.67
N ALA A 272 4.16 15.86 20.97
CA ALA A 272 4.04 16.09 19.54
C ALA A 272 4.20 17.59 19.21
N PHE A 273 3.54 18.46 19.97
CA PHE A 273 3.68 19.90 19.79
C PHE A 273 5.10 20.39 20.08
N ALA A 274 5.69 19.96 21.20
CA ALA A 274 7.06 20.32 21.57
C ALA A 274 8.08 19.87 20.51
N ALA A 275 7.95 18.63 20.05
CA ALA A 275 8.83 18.05 19.04
C ALA A 275 8.71 18.76 17.68
N CYS A 276 7.49 19.04 17.22
CA CYS A 276 7.25 19.73 15.96
C CYS A 276 7.81 21.17 16.00
N THR A 277 7.59 21.90 17.09
CA THR A 277 8.13 23.25 17.28
C THR A 277 9.64 23.26 17.20
N ALA A 278 10.32 22.37 17.94
CA ALA A 278 11.78 22.25 17.91
C ALA A 278 12.29 21.80 16.52
N ALA A 279 11.60 20.87 15.88
CA ALA A 279 11.95 20.39 14.56
C ALA A 279 12.00 21.53 13.54
N TYR A 280 10.93 22.31 13.45
CA TYR A 280 10.81 23.36 12.46
C TYR A 280 11.65 24.60 12.77
N ASN A 281 11.93 24.88 14.04
CA ASN A 281 12.75 26.03 14.41
C ASN A 281 14.26 25.76 14.36
N GLU A 282 14.71 24.50 14.64
CA GLU A 282 16.12 24.26 14.95
C GLU A 282 16.79 23.16 14.10
N CYS A 283 16.00 22.31 13.38
CA CYS A 283 16.55 21.09 12.80
C CYS A 283 16.70 21.11 11.27
N GLU A 284 16.56 22.28 10.62
CA GLU A 284 16.75 22.43 9.17
C GLU A 284 18.14 21.93 8.71
N PRO A 285 19.28 22.26 9.40
CA PRO A 285 20.58 21.73 8.99
C PRO A 285 20.73 20.22 9.13
N TRP A 286 19.98 19.57 10.04
CA TRP A 286 19.96 18.11 10.15
C TRP A 286 19.25 17.48 8.94
N LEU A 287 18.15 18.09 8.51
CA LEU A 287 17.42 17.65 7.32
C LEU A 287 18.28 17.77 6.05
N ASP A 288 18.98 18.90 5.88
CA ASP A 288 19.82 19.12 4.70
C ASP A 288 20.96 18.09 4.61
N GLU A 289 21.54 17.70 5.73
CA GLU A 289 22.56 16.63 5.77
C GLU A 289 21.94 15.24 5.52
N LEU A 290 20.75 14.95 6.07
CA LEU A 290 19.99 13.74 5.83
C LEU A 290 19.69 13.54 4.34
N LEU A 291 19.25 14.59 3.64
CA LEU A 291 18.96 14.52 2.19
C LEU A 291 20.20 14.12 1.39
N GLY A 292 21.37 14.58 1.78
CA GLY A 292 22.64 14.15 1.20
C GLY A 292 22.93 12.65 1.41
N VAL A 293 22.61 12.13 2.61
CA VAL A 293 22.75 10.69 2.92
C VAL A 293 21.77 9.86 2.09
N ILE A 294 20.51 10.25 2.03
CA ILE A 294 19.47 9.55 1.24
C ILE A 294 19.86 9.54 -0.24
N LYS A 295 20.24 10.69 -0.80
CA LYS A 295 20.70 10.77 -2.20
C LYS A 295 21.88 9.84 -2.46
N GLY A 296 22.89 9.86 -1.59
CA GLY A 296 24.02 8.96 -1.71
C GLY A 296 23.61 7.47 -1.66
N ASN A 297 22.63 7.13 -0.79
CA ASN A 297 22.10 5.76 -0.72
C ASN A 297 21.32 5.38 -2.00
N ALA A 298 20.53 6.30 -2.55
CA ALA A 298 19.81 6.11 -3.80
C ALA A 298 20.76 5.88 -4.99
N ASP A 299 21.83 6.68 -5.08
CA ASP A 299 22.84 6.52 -6.12
C ASP A 299 23.53 5.16 -6.01
N TYR A 300 23.91 4.76 -4.80
CA TYR A 300 24.54 3.46 -4.57
C TYR A 300 23.65 2.30 -5.02
N VAL A 301 22.35 2.31 -4.69
CA VAL A 301 21.44 1.24 -5.13
C VAL A 301 21.29 1.26 -6.65
N THR A 302 21.18 2.43 -7.25
CA THR A 302 21.04 2.57 -8.71
C THR A 302 22.28 2.01 -9.42
N ASP A 303 23.47 2.41 -8.97
CA ASP A 303 24.74 1.94 -9.54
C ASP A 303 24.93 0.43 -9.33
N PHE A 304 24.63 -0.07 -8.12
CA PHE A 304 24.71 -1.49 -7.79
C PHE A 304 23.79 -2.34 -8.68
N MET A 305 22.54 -1.92 -8.88
CA MET A 305 21.60 -2.63 -9.75
C MET A 305 22.05 -2.57 -11.22
N ALA A 306 22.49 -1.42 -11.70
CA ALA A 306 22.97 -1.27 -13.07
C ALA A 306 24.20 -2.15 -13.36
N GLU A 307 25.10 -2.31 -12.39
CA GLU A 307 26.30 -3.12 -12.52
C GLU A 307 26.01 -4.64 -12.44
N ASN A 308 25.16 -5.07 -11.50
CA ASN A 308 24.97 -6.48 -11.18
C ASN A 308 23.71 -7.09 -11.80
N PHE A 309 22.64 -6.28 -12.00
CA PHE A 309 21.31 -6.71 -12.43
C PHE A 309 20.67 -5.70 -13.40
N PRO A 310 21.22 -5.48 -14.61
CA PRO A 310 20.74 -4.46 -15.55
C PRO A 310 19.29 -4.68 -16.02
N GLU A 311 18.74 -5.86 -15.81
CA GLU A 311 17.34 -6.19 -16.03
C GLU A 311 16.38 -5.62 -14.97
N ILE A 312 16.86 -5.29 -13.76
CA ILE A 312 16.10 -4.57 -12.74
C ILE A 312 16.11 -3.08 -13.09
N LYS A 313 14.94 -2.49 -13.14
CA LYS A 313 14.83 -1.05 -13.39
C LYS A 313 14.55 -0.32 -12.08
N VAL A 314 15.38 0.67 -11.80
CA VAL A 314 15.28 1.50 -10.60
C VAL A 314 14.64 2.83 -10.97
N SER A 315 13.58 3.25 -10.25
CA SER A 315 12.98 4.57 -10.47
C SER A 315 13.98 5.66 -10.05
N ASN A 316 14.00 6.76 -10.80
CA ASN A 316 14.72 7.96 -10.39
C ASN A 316 14.05 8.54 -9.14
N LEU A 317 14.79 8.62 -8.04
CA LEU A 317 14.28 9.18 -6.79
C LEU A 317 14.37 10.71 -6.83
N GLU A 318 13.25 11.38 -7.04
CA GLU A 318 13.13 12.85 -7.01
C GLU A 318 12.74 13.34 -5.62
N GLY A 319 11.95 12.55 -4.90
CA GLY A 319 11.49 12.83 -3.54
C GLY A 319 11.23 11.58 -2.73
N THR A 320 10.96 11.73 -1.45
CA THR A 320 10.87 10.68 -0.43
C THR A 320 12.24 10.09 -0.07
N TYR A 321 12.28 9.08 0.80
CA TYR A 321 13.44 8.20 1.04
C TYR A 321 13.11 6.73 0.67
N LEU A 322 12.16 6.55 -0.24
CA LEU A 322 11.60 5.26 -0.62
C LEU A 322 11.87 5.07 -2.12
N GLN A 323 12.68 4.07 -2.45
CA GLN A 323 13.06 3.80 -3.83
C GLN A 323 12.28 2.61 -4.38
N TRP A 324 11.76 2.75 -5.60
CA TRP A 324 10.92 1.79 -6.28
C TRP A 324 11.73 0.99 -7.30
N LEU A 325 11.68 -0.34 -7.20
CA LEU A 325 12.48 -1.27 -7.99
C LEU A 325 11.56 -2.19 -8.80
N ASP A 326 11.70 -2.19 -10.13
CA ASP A 326 11.03 -3.14 -11.02
C ASP A 326 11.85 -4.44 -11.10
N MET A 327 11.43 -5.45 -10.33
CA MET A 327 12.09 -6.76 -10.24
C MET A 327 11.63 -7.75 -11.32
N ARG A 328 10.67 -7.38 -12.18
CA ARG A 328 10.07 -8.29 -13.20
C ARG A 328 11.11 -8.85 -14.17
N GLY A 329 12.19 -8.10 -14.39
CA GLY A 329 13.32 -8.55 -15.22
C GLY A 329 14.03 -9.79 -14.69
N LEU A 330 13.96 -10.09 -13.39
CA LEU A 330 14.50 -11.34 -12.83
C LEU A 330 13.72 -12.57 -13.33
N GLY A 331 12.47 -12.38 -13.77
CA GLY A 331 11.60 -13.45 -14.25
C GLY A 331 11.17 -14.42 -13.15
N MET A 332 11.15 -13.96 -11.91
CA MET A 332 10.58 -14.65 -10.74
C MET A 332 9.11 -14.26 -10.58
N THR A 333 8.30 -15.19 -10.11
CA THR A 333 6.97 -14.88 -9.59
C THR A 333 7.06 -14.16 -8.26
N HIS A 334 5.96 -13.56 -7.79
CA HIS A 334 5.95 -12.92 -6.48
C HIS A 334 6.31 -13.87 -5.33
N PRO A 335 5.75 -15.10 -5.22
CA PRO A 335 6.17 -16.05 -4.19
C PRO A 335 7.65 -16.45 -4.25
N GLU A 336 8.20 -16.64 -5.45
CA GLU A 336 9.63 -16.95 -5.62
C GLU A 336 10.51 -15.77 -5.17
N LEU A 337 10.13 -14.55 -5.56
CA LEU A 337 10.83 -13.34 -5.15
C LEU A 337 10.77 -13.16 -3.63
N LYS A 338 9.59 -13.35 -3.04
CA LYS A 338 9.41 -13.29 -1.59
C LYS A 338 10.23 -14.34 -0.87
N ALA A 339 10.17 -15.60 -1.29
CA ALA A 339 10.93 -16.68 -0.66
C ALA A 339 12.45 -16.44 -0.75
N MET A 340 12.93 -15.90 -1.87
CA MET A 340 14.34 -15.52 -2.04
C MET A 340 14.73 -14.40 -1.07
N LEU A 341 13.93 -13.35 -0.94
CA LEU A 341 14.19 -12.22 -0.06
C LEU A 341 14.12 -12.63 1.42
N ASP A 342 13.13 -13.44 1.81
CA ASP A 342 12.99 -13.99 3.17
C ASP A 342 14.22 -14.83 3.53
N LYS A 343 14.67 -15.71 2.63
CA LYS A 343 15.91 -16.50 2.81
C LYS A 343 17.14 -15.62 2.96
N ALA A 344 17.20 -14.52 2.23
CA ALA A 344 18.27 -13.53 2.33
C ALA A 344 18.18 -12.64 3.56
N MET A 345 17.08 -12.75 4.33
CA MET A 345 16.79 -11.90 5.50
C MET A 345 16.75 -10.41 5.13
N ILE A 346 16.10 -10.09 4.01
CA ILE A 346 15.88 -8.72 3.51
C ILE A 346 14.37 -8.50 3.38
N PHE A 347 13.86 -7.49 4.07
CA PHE A 347 12.43 -7.22 4.13
C PHE A 347 12.08 -5.84 3.56
N PRO A 348 11.79 -5.74 2.24
CA PRO A 348 11.25 -4.54 1.61
C PRO A 348 9.73 -4.49 1.79
N ASP A 349 9.09 -3.41 1.31
CA ASP A 349 7.66 -3.43 1.05
C ASP A 349 7.39 -4.05 -0.32
N TYR A 350 6.53 -5.05 -0.36
CA TYR A 350 6.16 -5.73 -1.61
C TYR A 350 5.24 -4.86 -2.45
N GLY A 351 5.49 -4.83 -3.77
CA GLY A 351 4.81 -3.92 -4.67
C GLY A 351 3.31 -4.13 -4.78
N GLU A 352 2.84 -5.34 -4.54
CA GLU A 352 1.42 -5.70 -4.50
C GLU A 352 0.61 -4.87 -3.48
N MET A 353 1.26 -4.41 -2.40
CA MET A 353 0.63 -3.54 -1.40
C MET A 353 0.19 -2.18 -1.98
N PHE A 354 0.76 -1.77 -3.11
CA PHE A 354 0.49 -0.48 -3.76
C PHE A 354 -0.51 -0.59 -4.92
N GLY A 355 -1.22 -1.70 -4.99
CA GLY A 355 -2.22 -2.03 -6.00
C GLY A 355 -1.67 -2.91 -7.14
N PRO A 356 -2.55 -3.33 -8.07
CA PRO A 356 -2.21 -4.30 -9.12
C PRO A 356 -1.04 -3.88 -10.02
N ALA A 357 -0.84 -2.58 -10.20
CA ALA A 357 0.27 -2.02 -10.99
C ALA A 357 1.65 -2.22 -10.31
N GLY A 358 1.67 -2.55 -9.02
CA GLY A 358 2.88 -2.79 -8.25
C GLY A 358 3.41 -4.22 -8.31
N ARG A 359 2.71 -5.15 -8.95
CA ARG A 359 3.15 -6.56 -9.03
C ARG A 359 4.52 -6.73 -9.66
N GLY A 360 5.39 -7.46 -8.95
CA GLY A 360 6.79 -7.68 -9.35
C GLY A 360 7.70 -6.49 -9.07
N PHE A 361 7.21 -5.49 -8.36
CA PHE A 361 8.01 -4.38 -7.85
C PHE A 361 8.33 -4.55 -6.37
N GLN A 362 9.33 -3.80 -5.89
CA GLN A 362 9.67 -3.69 -4.48
C GLN A 362 9.93 -2.23 -4.13
N ARG A 363 9.49 -1.80 -2.93
CA ARG A 363 9.85 -0.50 -2.39
C ARG A 363 10.86 -0.69 -1.27
N ILE A 364 12.00 -0.04 -1.36
CA ILE A 364 13.04 -0.08 -0.32
C ILE A 364 13.19 1.27 0.36
N ASN A 365 13.38 1.23 1.68
CA ASN A 365 13.65 2.40 2.51
C ASN A 365 15.16 2.69 2.53
N LEU A 366 15.56 3.89 2.12
CA LEU A 366 16.94 4.34 2.02
C LEU A 366 17.42 5.14 3.25
N ALA A 367 16.52 5.44 4.20
CA ALA A 367 16.85 6.19 5.40
C ALA A 367 17.46 5.27 6.48
N CYS A 368 18.57 4.63 6.13
CA CYS A 368 19.36 3.75 7.00
C CYS A 368 20.87 3.99 6.80
N ALA A 369 21.68 3.47 7.71
CA ALA A 369 23.13 3.54 7.57
C ALA A 369 23.59 2.89 6.25
N ARG A 370 24.55 3.49 5.57
CA ARG A 370 25.14 2.96 4.32
C ARG A 370 25.57 1.50 4.46
N SER A 371 26.19 1.15 5.58
CA SER A 371 26.67 -0.22 5.84
C SER A 371 25.54 -1.24 5.89
N SER A 372 24.35 -0.87 6.41
CA SER A 372 23.17 -1.74 6.40
C SER A 372 22.69 -1.99 4.96
N LEU A 373 22.67 -0.93 4.15
CA LEU A 373 22.25 -1.02 2.75
C LEU A 373 23.23 -1.84 1.92
N GLU A 374 24.54 -1.66 2.11
CA GLU A 374 25.59 -2.47 1.48
C GLU A 374 25.45 -3.95 1.84
N ASN A 375 25.22 -4.27 3.12
CA ASN A 375 24.95 -5.63 3.57
C ASN A 375 23.71 -6.22 2.88
N ALA A 376 22.60 -5.48 2.80
CA ALA A 376 21.39 -5.91 2.11
C ALA A 376 21.65 -6.20 0.62
N MET A 377 22.34 -5.30 -0.08
CA MET A 377 22.64 -5.47 -1.51
C MET A 377 23.55 -6.67 -1.78
N GLN A 378 24.53 -6.94 -0.92
CA GLN A 378 25.37 -8.13 -1.06
C GLN A 378 24.58 -9.43 -0.81
N ARG A 379 23.73 -9.47 0.21
CA ARG A 379 22.82 -10.61 0.45
C ARG A 379 21.88 -10.84 -0.73
N PHE A 380 21.30 -9.76 -1.26
CA PHE A 380 20.44 -9.81 -2.45
C PHE A 380 21.20 -10.44 -3.64
N LYS A 381 22.43 -9.98 -3.90
CA LYS A 381 23.26 -10.53 -4.97
C LYS A 381 23.48 -12.04 -4.81
N CYS A 382 23.91 -12.48 -3.63
CA CYS A 382 24.11 -13.90 -3.34
C CYS A 382 22.82 -14.71 -3.55
N ALA A 383 21.68 -14.20 -3.07
CA ALA A 383 20.41 -14.91 -3.20
C ALA A 383 19.95 -15.05 -4.66
N VAL A 384 20.09 -14.00 -5.48
CA VAL A 384 19.78 -14.09 -6.92
C VAL A 384 20.73 -15.06 -7.64
N GLU A 385 22.03 -15.03 -7.32
CA GLU A 385 23.01 -15.94 -7.88
C GLU A 385 22.72 -17.41 -7.52
N GLU A 386 22.29 -17.69 -6.27
CA GLU A 386 21.85 -19.03 -5.84
C GLU A 386 20.65 -19.52 -6.66
N VAL A 387 19.61 -18.68 -6.82
CA VAL A 387 18.41 -19.05 -7.60
C VAL A 387 18.80 -19.31 -9.06
N ARG A 388 19.65 -18.49 -9.66
CA ARG A 388 20.13 -18.68 -11.04
C ARG A 388 20.95 -19.95 -11.20
N ALA A 389 21.79 -20.29 -10.21
CA ALA A 389 22.54 -21.53 -10.20
C ALA A 389 21.61 -22.76 -10.11
N ASP A 390 20.58 -22.69 -9.28
CA ASP A 390 19.55 -23.72 -9.21
C ASP A 390 18.80 -23.89 -10.53
N TRP A 391 18.38 -22.80 -11.16
CA TRP A 391 17.74 -22.83 -12.48
C TRP A 391 18.64 -23.38 -13.59
N ALA A 392 19.95 -23.16 -13.50
CA ALA A 392 20.91 -23.72 -14.45
C ALA A 392 21.02 -25.25 -14.33
N ILE A 393 20.82 -25.80 -13.13
CA ILE A 393 20.91 -27.24 -12.84
C ILE A 393 19.56 -27.91 -13.07
N ASN A 394 18.48 -27.35 -12.52
CA ASN A 394 17.17 -27.98 -12.42
C ASN A 394 16.16 -27.48 -13.47
N GLY A 395 16.55 -26.46 -14.24
CA GLY A 395 15.65 -25.72 -15.13
C GLY A 395 14.87 -24.64 -14.39
N LYS A 396 14.58 -23.56 -15.12
CA LYS A 396 13.71 -22.50 -14.58
C LYS A 396 12.28 -23.02 -14.43
N PRO A 397 11.61 -22.82 -13.29
CA PRO A 397 10.22 -23.17 -13.13
C PRO A 397 9.37 -22.55 -14.26
N SER A 398 8.54 -23.36 -14.91
CA SER A 398 7.63 -22.83 -15.94
C SER A 398 6.30 -22.51 -15.29
N HIS A 399 6.01 -21.21 -15.17
CA HIS A 399 4.69 -20.76 -14.73
C HIS A 399 3.79 -20.62 -15.95
N LYS A 400 2.65 -21.26 -15.92
CA LYS A 400 1.74 -21.30 -17.05
C LYS A 400 0.44 -20.56 -16.74
N THR A 401 0.27 -19.38 -17.30
CA THR A 401 -1.06 -18.76 -17.34
C THR A 401 -1.93 -19.55 -18.31
N LEU A 402 -2.88 -20.30 -17.79
CA LEU A 402 -3.74 -21.14 -18.58
C LEU A 402 -4.70 -20.31 -19.46
N LYS A 403 -4.78 -20.69 -20.72
CA LYS A 403 -5.68 -20.11 -21.72
C LYS A 403 -6.52 -21.19 -22.37
N LYS A 404 -7.61 -20.81 -23.00
CA LYS A 404 -8.41 -21.70 -23.84
C LYS A 404 -7.54 -22.44 -24.85
N GLY A 405 -7.66 -23.77 -24.88
CA GLY A 405 -6.87 -24.68 -25.71
C GLY A 405 -5.61 -25.26 -25.06
N ASP A 406 -5.19 -24.75 -23.90
CA ASP A 406 -4.07 -25.31 -23.17
C ASP A 406 -4.40 -26.68 -22.60
N LYS A 407 -3.36 -27.52 -22.46
CA LYS A 407 -3.46 -28.81 -21.75
C LYS A 407 -2.90 -28.68 -20.34
N ILE A 408 -3.59 -29.36 -19.41
CA ILE A 408 -3.17 -29.54 -18.02
C ILE A 408 -2.70 -30.98 -17.86
N ASP A 409 -1.56 -31.17 -17.22
CA ASP A 409 -1.07 -32.49 -16.89
C ASP A 409 -1.88 -33.11 -15.75
N ARG A 410 -2.03 -34.45 -15.75
CA ARG A 410 -2.57 -35.15 -14.63
C ARG A 410 -1.57 -35.14 -13.48
N PHE A 411 -2.05 -34.95 -12.25
CA PHE A 411 -1.20 -34.95 -11.07
C PHE A 411 -1.90 -35.65 -9.89
N ALA A 412 -1.10 -36.25 -9.01
CA ALA A 412 -1.60 -36.83 -7.78
C ALA A 412 -1.77 -35.74 -6.70
N TYR A 413 -2.86 -35.82 -5.94
CA TYR A 413 -3.10 -34.92 -4.82
C TYR A 413 -3.65 -35.69 -3.61
N LYS A 414 -3.57 -35.05 -2.43
CA LYS A 414 -4.21 -35.59 -1.21
C LYS A 414 -5.51 -34.83 -0.95
N THR A 415 -6.56 -35.56 -0.67
CA THR A 415 -7.83 -35.01 -0.20
C THR A 415 -7.70 -34.49 1.23
N ALA A 416 -8.69 -33.73 1.69
CA ALA A 416 -8.78 -33.29 3.09
C ALA A 416 -8.75 -34.43 4.11
N ASN A 417 -9.14 -35.64 3.70
CA ASN A 417 -9.14 -36.87 4.54
C ASN A 417 -7.82 -37.66 4.42
N GLY A 418 -6.81 -37.12 3.70
CA GLY A 418 -5.52 -37.77 3.51
C GLY A 418 -5.45 -38.86 2.45
N GLU A 419 -6.53 -39.13 1.71
CA GLU A 419 -6.57 -40.08 0.59
C GLU A 419 -5.79 -39.51 -0.60
N SER A 420 -4.98 -40.34 -1.26
CA SER A 420 -4.33 -40.00 -2.53
C SER A 420 -5.28 -40.20 -3.69
N LYS A 421 -5.50 -39.16 -4.49
CA LYS A 421 -6.30 -39.23 -5.74
C LYS A 421 -5.50 -38.66 -6.89
N GLU A 422 -5.90 -39.00 -8.11
CA GLU A 422 -5.34 -38.39 -9.34
C GLU A 422 -6.33 -37.37 -9.88
N PHE A 423 -5.84 -36.17 -10.17
CA PHE A 423 -6.62 -35.12 -10.84
C PHE A 423 -6.78 -35.46 -12.31
N GLY A 424 -8.00 -35.42 -12.80
CA GLY A 424 -8.32 -35.66 -14.21
C GLY A 424 -9.80 -35.77 -14.49
N GLY A 425 -10.15 -35.68 -15.77
CA GLY A 425 -11.53 -35.74 -16.25
C GLY A 425 -12.17 -34.37 -16.48
N LYS A 426 -13.44 -34.37 -16.87
CA LYS A 426 -14.21 -33.13 -17.07
C LYS A 426 -14.43 -32.44 -15.72
N THR A 427 -13.89 -31.27 -15.54
CA THR A 427 -14.01 -30.55 -14.26
C THR A 427 -13.99 -29.04 -14.44
N LEU A 428 -14.71 -28.34 -13.58
CA LEU A 428 -14.45 -26.92 -13.29
C LEU A 428 -13.39 -26.89 -12.18
N LEU A 429 -12.16 -26.52 -12.54
CA LEU A 429 -11.06 -26.34 -11.60
C LEU A 429 -11.09 -24.90 -11.07
N VAL A 430 -11.22 -24.75 -9.77
CA VAL A 430 -11.35 -23.45 -9.10
C VAL A 430 -10.22 -23.29 -8.10
N PHE A 431 -9.45 -22.21 -8.23
CA PHE A 431 -8.47 -21.80 -7.25
C PHE A 431 -9.08 -20.68 -6.41
N ALA A 432 -9.14 -20.83 -5.10
CA ALA A 432 -9.61 -19.78 -4.21
C ALA A 432 -9.03 -19.91 -2.80
N GLY A 433 -8.62 -18.81 -2.20
CA GLY A 433 -8.29 -18.74 -0.78
C GLY A 433 -9.58 -18.70 0.05
N LEU A 434 -9.71 -19.53 1.07
CA LEU A 434 -10.83 -19.51 2.02
C LEU A 434 -10.49 -18.57 3.19
N THR A 435 -10.88 -17.30 3.10
CA THR A 435 -10.37 -16.26 4.02
C THR A 435 -11.42 -15.71 4.97
N PHE A 436 -12.57 -15.31 4.46
CA PHE A 436 -13.64 -14.70 5.26
C PHE A 436 -14.91 -15.50 5.19
N ASP A 437 -15.68 -15.56 6.30
CA ASP A 437 -16.89 -16.35 6.35
C ASP A 437 -17.94 -15.93 5.32
N PHE A 438 -18.04 -14.64 5.01
CA PHE A 438 -18.96 -14.15 3.99
C PHE A 438 -18.49 -14.47 2.56
N ALA A 439 -17.18 -14.25 2.26
CA ALA A 439 -16.60 -14.63 0.97
C ALA A 439 -16.69 -16.14 0.74
N ASN A 440 -16.47 -16.93 1.78
CA ASN A 440 -16.65 -18.37 1.74
C ASN A 440 -18.10 -18.75 1.49
N LYS A 441 -19.08 -18.09 2.13
CA LYS A 441 -20.51 -18.36 1.88
C LYS A 441 -20.90 -18.05 0.44
N ALA A 442 -20.44 -16.92 -0.11
CA ALA A 442 -20.70 -16.56 -1.50
C ALA A 442 -20.04 -17.55 -2.47
N LEU A 443 -18.77 -17.91 -2.21
CA LEU A 443 -18.07 -18.93 -2.99
C LEU A 443 -18.80 -20.28 -2.93
N TYR A 444 -19.22 -20.74 -1.75
CA TYR A 444 -19.91 -22.02 -1.62
C TYR A 444 -21.26 -22.02 -2.34
N ALA A 445 -22.04 -20.95 -2.23
CA ALA A 445 -23.30 -20.82 -2.97
C ALA A 445 -23.07 -20.83 -4.49
N TYR A 446 -22.02 -20.13 -4.96
CA TYR A 446 -21.60 -20.16 -6.37
C TYR A 446 -21.20 -21.59 -6.80
N LEU A 447 -20.33 -22.26 -6.04
CA LEU A 447 -19.84 -23.60 -6.38
C LEU A 447 -20.95 -24.65 -6.32
N GLU A 448 -21.90 -24.56 -5.38
CA GLU A 448 -23.05 -25.47 -5.27
C GLU A 448 -23.97 -25.35 -6.49
N LYS A 449 -24.24 -24.10 -6.91
CA LYS A 449 -25.00 -23.81 -8.13
C LYS A 449 -24.26 -24.35 -9.36
N ALA A 450 -22.97 -23.99 -9.51
CA ALA A 450 -22.15 -24.45 -10.63
C ALA A 450 -22.04 -25.97 -10.68
N ALA A 451 -21.89 -26.65 -9.53
CA ALA A 451 -21.85 -28.13 -9.47
C ALA A 451 -23.16 -28.76 -9.94
N SER A 452 -24.30 -28.17 -9.57
CA SER A 452 -25.61 -28.65 -10.02
C SER A 452 -25.82 -28.51 -11.53
N GLU A 453 -25.46 -27.32 -12.10
CA GLU A 453 -25.61 -27.06 -13.52
C GLU A 453 -24.62 -27.85 -14.40
N LEU A 454 -23.40 -28.06 -13.90
CA LEU A 454 -22.33 -28.77 -14.61
C LEU A 454 -22.48 -30.30 -14.54
N ALA A 455 -23.10 -30.84 -13.48
CA ALA A 455 -23.35 -32.26 -13.34
C ALA A 455 -24.24 -32.82 -14.49
N GLU A 456 -25.19 -32.00 -15.01
CA GLU A 456 -26.00 -32.37 -16.18
C GLU A 456 -25.18 -32.56 -17.46
N LYS A 457 -23.92 -32.04 -17.47
CA LYS A 457 -22.98 -32.11 -18.60
C LYS A 457 -21.79 -33.03 -18.32
N ASP A 458 -21.88 -33.89 -17.28
CA ASP A 458 -20.82 -34.79 -16.80
C ASP A 458 -19.53 -34.05 -16.33
N TYR A 459 -19.64 -32.83 -15.86
CA TYR A 459 -18.51 -32.11 -15.21
C TYR A 459 -18.59 -32.25 -13.70
N THR A 460 -17.42 -32.37 -13.07
CA THR A 460 -17.25 -32.20 -11.62
C THR A 460 -16.79 -30.79 -11.28
N VAL A 461 -16.85 -30.39 -10.01
CA VAL A 461 -16.24 -29.17 -9.52
C VAL A 461 -15.09 -29.54 -8.58
N THR A 462 -13.92 -28.95 -8.79
CA THR A 462 -12.73 -29.20 -7.98
C THR A 462 -12.20 -27.86 -7.49
N LEU A 463 -12.20 -27.66 -6.17
CA LEU A 463 -11.66 -26.47 -5.51
C LEU A 463 -10.23 -26.74 -5.03
N VAL A 464 -9.30 -25.91 -5.44
CA VAL A 464 -7.92 -25.85 -4.91
C VAL A 464 -7.85 -24.72 -3.90
N THR A 465 -7.42 -25.02 -2.68
CA THR A 465 -7.33 -24.05 -1.59
C THR A 465 -6.11 -24.28 -0.72
N ALA A 466 -5.48 -23.17 -0.29
CA ALA A 466 -4.38 -23.16 0.70
C ALA A 466 -4.88 -23.13 2.16
N SER A 467 -6.19 -23.15 2.40
CA SER A 467 -6.77 -23.04 3.75
C SER A 467 -6.65 -24.29 4.57
N ASN A 468 -6.55 -24.12 5.90
CA ASN A 468 -6.47 -25.23 6.84
C ASN A 468 -7.77 -26.08 6.89
N SER A 469 -7.67 -27.28 7.49
CA SER A 469 -8.71 -28.30 7.51
C SER A 469 -10.06 -27.90 8.15
N GLU A 470 -10.13 -26.87 8.99
CA GLU A 470 -11.39 -26.48 9.66
C GLU A 470 -12.34 -25.74 8.72
N LYS A 471 -11.83 -24.82 7.88
CA LYS A 471 -12.64 -24.13 6.89
C LYS A 471 -13.06 -25.04 5.72
N ALA A 472 -12.24 -26.02 5.40
CA ALA A 472 -12.57 -27.02 4.38
C ALA A 472 -13.77 -27.92 4.76
N LYS A 473 -14.10 -28.03 6.04
CA LYS A 473 -15.27 -28.81 6.52
C LYS A 473 -16.64 -28.22 6.17
N CYS A 474 -16.66 -26.94 5.77
CA CYS A 474 -17.89 -26.24 5.39
C CYS A 474 -18.15 -26.28 3.87
N ILE A 475 -17.27 -26.91 3.08
CA ILE A 475 -17.44 -27.05 1.63
C ILE A 475 -18.51 -28.10 1.33
N PRO A 476 -19.43 -27.87 0.37
CA PRO A 476 -20.42 -28.83 -0.02
C PRO A 476 -19.82 -30.18 -0.42
N GLU A 477 -20.46 -31.29 -0.01
CA GLU A 477 -19.94 -32.66 -0.21
C GLU A 477 -19.80 -33.09 -1.69
N ASN A 478 -20.51 -32.44 -2.60
CA ASN A 478 -20.45 -32.66 -4.04
C ASN A 478 -19.28 -31.93 -4.75
N ILE A 479 -18.40 -31.27 -3.98
CA ILE A 479 -17.23 -30.56 -4.49
C ILE A 479 -15.97 -31.30 -4.09
N ASN A 480 -15.11 -31.61 -5.05
CA ASN A 480 -13.78 -32.14 -4.77
C ASN A 480 -12.87 -31.04 -4.20
N VAL A 481 -12.08 -31.36 -3.19
CA VAL A 481 -11.17 -30.39 -2.57
C VAL A 481 -9.73 -30.88 -2.66
N ILE A 482 -8.87 -30.03 -3.21
CA ILE A 482 -7.42 -30.19 -3.21
C ILE A 482 -6.84 -29.19 -2.21
N GLN A 483 -6.13 -29.67 -1.19
CA GLN A 483 -5.40 -28.82 -0.27
C GLN A 483 -3.99 -28.56 -0.80
N ASP A 484 -3.74 -27.33 -1.24
CA ASP A 484 -2.45 -26.84 -1.72
C ASP A 484 -1.79 -25.94 -0.65
N ASN A 485 -1.44 -26.56 0.48
CA ASN A 485 -0.92 -25.84 1.66
C ASN A 485 0.39 -25.08 1.37
N ASP A 486 1.19 -25.59 0.44
CA ASP A 486 2.45 -24.98 0.04
C ASP A 486 2.28 -24.04 -1.16
N GLY A 487 1.06 -23.98 -1.77
CA GLY A 487 0.67 -23.16 -2.90
C GLY A 487 1.39 -23.46 -4.21
N LEU A 488 1.91 -24.65 -4.34
CA LEU A 488 2.63 -25.09 -5.54
C LEU A 488 1.72 -25.07 -6.78
N LEU A 489 0.44 -25.42 -6.65
CA LEU A 489 -0.51 -25.39 -7.75
C LEU A 489 -0.93 -23.97 -8.10
N PHE A 490 -1.09 -23.08 -7.11
CA PHE A 490 -1.35 -21.66 -7.35
C PHE A 490 -0.19 -21.05 -8.13
N ASP A 491 1.05 -21.32 -7.73
CA ASP A 491 2.25 -20.84 -8.41
C ASP A 491 2.38 -21.42 -9.81
N LEU A 492 2.18 -22.73 -9.95
CA LEU A 492 2.29 -23.45 -11.23
C LEU A 492 1.34 -22.87 -12.29
N TYR A 493 0.13 -22.50 -11.91
CA TYR A 493 -0.88 -21.95 -12.82
C TYR A 493 -1.00 -20.42 -12.76
N ASN A 494 -0.02 -19.75 -12.14
CA ASN A 494 0.07 -18.30 -12.08
C ASN A 494 -1.20 -17.63 -11.52
N VAL A 495 -1.79 -18.24 -10.49
CA VAL A 495 -2.92 -17.68 -9.76
C VAL A 495 -2.41 -16.70 -8.70
N PHE A 496 -2.80 -15.46 -8.82
CA PHE A 496 -2.23 -14.36 -8.06
C PHE A 496 -2.85 -14.22 -6.66
N GLU A 497 -2.06 -13.67 -5.74
CA GLU A 497 -2.54 -13.19 -4.45
C GLU A 497 -3.35 -11.90 -4.61
N ALA A 498 -4.34 -11.69 -3.75
CA ALA A 498 -5.10 -10.44 -3.72
C ALA A 498 -4.22 -9.31 -3.17
N ASP A 499 -4.26 -8.16 -3.83
CA ASP A 499 -3.40 -7.01 -3.53
C ASP A 499 -3.71 -6.34 -2.17
N SER A 500 -4.87 -6.61 -1.59
CA SER A 500 -5.25 -6.08 -0.27
C SER A 500 -6.19 -7.05 0.46
N ALA A 501 -6.31 -6.89 1.78
CA ALA A 501 -7.27 -7.65 2.58
C ALA A 501 -8.72 -7.48 2.08
N THR A 502 -9.01 -6.38 1.42
CA THR A 502 -10.31 -6.10 0.82
C THR A 502 -10.41 -6.57 -0.62
N GLY A 503 -9.31 -6.65 -1.39
CA GLY A 503 -9.25 -7.17 -2.79
C GLY A 503 -10.47 -6.86 -3.67
N MET A 504 -11.31 -5.92 -3.23
CA MET A 504 -12.65 -5.67 -3.73
C MET A 504 -12.67 -4.32 -4.45
N VAL A 505 -13.09 -4.30 -5.70
CA VAL A 505 -13.23 -3.08 -6.49
C VAL A 505 -14.70 -2.66 -6.47
N ALA A 506 -14.96 -1.41 -6.10
CA ALA A 506 -16.29 -0.82 -6.18
C ALA A 506 -16.80 -0.81 -7.64
N GLY A 507 -18.07 -1.14 -7.83
CA GLY A 507 -18.69 -1.26 -9.16
C GLY A 507 -18.80 -2.70 -9.68
N ASP A 508 -18.32 -3.68 -8.95
CA ASP A 508 -18.65 -5.07 -9.17
C ASP A 508 -20.05 -5.36 -8.61
N LYS A 509 -20.99 -5.77 -9.47
CA LYS A 509 -22.38 -6.06 -9.05
C LYS A 509 -22.48 -7.14 -7.96
N VAL A 510 -21.52 -8.06 -7.92
CA VAL A 510 -21.43 -9.08 -6.87
C VAL A 510 -21.00 -8.44 -5.56
N TYR A 511 -20.09 -7.45 -5.61
CA TYR A 511 -19.66 -6.69 -4.44
C TYR A 511 -20.81 -5.86 -3.83
N GLU A 512 -21.60 -5.18 -4.65
CA GLU A 512 -22.77 -4.40 -4.17
C GLU A 512 -23.83 -5.31 -3.51
N GLN A 513 -24.12 -6.47 -4.09
CA GLN A 513 -25.03 -7.45 -3.50
C GLN A 513 -24.46 -8.05 -2.21
N MET A 514 -23.15 -8.27 -2.15
CA MET A 514 -22.49 -8.79 -0.95
C MET A 514 -22.37 -7.76 0.16
N GLN A 515 -22.16 -6.48 -0.16
CA GLN A 515 -22.23 -5.40 0.85
C GLN A 515 -23.62 -5.36 1.49
N ASP A 516 -24.68 -5.44 0.71
CA ASP A 516 -26.06 -5.45 1.21
C ASP A 516 -26.33 -6.67 2.12
N GLU A 517 -25.81 -7.85 1.78
CA GLU A 517 -25.94 -9.05 2.62
C GLU A 517 -25.02 -9.01 3.84
N MET A 518 -23.80 -8.48 3.70
CA MET A 518 -22.86 -8.29 4.80
C MET A 518 -23.42 -7.33 5.87
N PHE A 519 -23.97 -6.19 5.47
CA PHE A 519 -24.61 -5.25 6.40
C PHE A 519 -25.89 -5.80 7.06
N LYS A 520 -26.55 -6.77 6.42
CA LYS A 520 -27.71 -7.46 7.00
C LYS A 520 -27.34 -8.59 7.97
N THR A 521 -26.16 -9.18 7.84
CA THR A 521 -25.79 -10.41 8.57
C THR A 521 -24.66 -10.24 9.59
N LEU A 522 -23.79 -9.24 9.45
CA LEU A 522 -22.69 -9.00 10.39
C LEU A 522 -23.14 -8.07 11.53
N LYS A 523 -22.74 -8.41 12.77
CA LYS A 523 -22.82 -7.49 13.89
C LYS A 523 -21.78 -6.39 13.72
N ASN A 524 -22.06 -5.19 14.25
CA ASN A 524 -21.18 -4.02 14.14
C ASN A 524 -19.71 -4.32 14.52
N ASP A 525 -19.47 -5.20 15.49
CA ASP A 525 -18.14 -5.58 15.94
C ASP A 525 -17.36 -6.43 14.91
N GLU A 526 -18.06 -7.23 14.11
CA GLU A 526 -17.46 -8.05 13.05
C GLU A 526 -17.09 -7.19 11.82
N ILE A 527 -17.90 -6.17 11.54
CA ILE A 527 -17.61 -5.18 10.48
C ILE A 527 -16.38 -4.35 10.86
N PHE A 528 -16.28 -3.94 12.13
CA PHE A 528 -15.14 -3.19 12.65
C PHE A 528 -13.84 -4.01 12.58
N LEU A 529 -13.84 -5.27 13.02
CA LEU A 529 -12.70 -6.17 12.91
C LEU A 529 -12.27 -6.40 11.45
N TYR A 530 -13.22 -6.50 10.54
CA TYR A 530 -12.95 -6.68 9.12
C TYR A 530 -12.27 -5.45 8.48
N LEU A 531 -12.73 -4.25 8.81
CA LEU A 531 -12.23 -3.00 8.22
C LEU A 531 -10.90 -2.52 8.84
N PHE A 532 -10.65 -2.83 10.12
CA PHE A 532 -9.57 -2.21 10.89
C PHE A 532 -8.50 -3.16 11.45
N ALA A 533 -8.62 -4.47 11.24
CA ALA A 533 -7.63 -5.45 11.70
C ALA A 533 -7.13 -6.37 10.56
N PRO A 534 -6.61 -5.84 9.45
CA PRO A 534 -6.11 -6.66 8.34
C PRO A 534 -4.97 -7.60 8.76
N ASP A 535 -4.15 -7.21 9.72
CA ASP A 535 -3.00 -8.00 10.17
C ASP A 535 -3.40 -9.19 11.07
N THR A 536 -4.44 -9.05 11.88
CA THR A 536 -4.98 -10.17 12.69
C THR A 536 -5.60 -11.27 11.81
N ILE A 537 -5.97 -10.93 10.59
CA ILE A 537 -6.53 -11.86 9.60
C ILE A 537 -5.39 -12.56 8.85
N LYS A 538 -4.30 -11.85 8.54
CA LYS A 538 -3.09 -12.41 7.93
C LYS A 538 -2.44 -13.49 8.81
N GLU A 539 -2.42 -13.31 10.14
CA GLU A 539 -1.90 -14.31 11.09
C GLU A 539 -2.72 -15.63 11.13
N LYS A 540 -3.98 -15.61 10.70
CA LYS A 540 -4.85 -16.79 10.68
C LYS A 540 -4.94 -17.47 9.33
N ALA A 541 -4.53 -16.83 8.25
CA ALA A 541 -4.45 -17.42 6.93
C ALA A 541 -3.05 -18.01 6.73
N ALA A 542 -2.95 -19.27 6.36
CA ALA A 542 -1.67 -19.91 6.05
C ALA A 542 -0.97 -19.28 4.83
N ARG A 543 -1.68 -18.44 4.07
CA ARG A 543 -1.21 -17.65 2.92
C ARG A 543 -2.01 -16.34 2.77
N PRO A 544 -1.46 -15.33 2.08
CA PRO A 544 -2.18 -14.12 1.69
C PRO A 544 -3.46 -14.42 0.92
N LEU A 545 -4.36 -13.44 0.90
CA LEU A 545 -5.61 -13.50 0.15
C LEU A 545 -5.34 -13.68 -1.34
N GLN A 546 -5.96 -14.69 -1.95
CA GLN A 546 -5.78 -14.96 -3.38
C GLN A 546 -7.04 -14.63 -4.16
N THR A 547 -6.87 -14.03 -5.34
CA THR A 547 -7.98 -13.85 -6.28
C THR A 547 -8.36 -15.19 -6.88
N PRO A 548 -9.65 -15.48 -7.05
CA PRO A 548 -10.06 -16.78 -7.60
C PRO A 548 -9.68 -16.92 -9.07
N ALA A 549 -9.37 -18.14 -9.49
CA ALA A 549 -9.22 -18.48 -10.90
C ALA A 549 -10.07 -19.72 -11.21
N PHE A 550 -10.68 -19.74 -12.40
CA PHE A 550 -11.62 -20.76 -12.83
C PHE A 550 -11.22 -21.32 -14.19
N PHE A 551 -11.12 -22.63 -14.31
CA PHE A 551 -10.76 -23.30 -15.54
C PHE A 551 -11.76 -24.43 -15.83
N LEU A 552 -12.51 -24.31 -16.92
CA LEU A 552 -13.35 -25.40 -17.41
C LEU A 552 -12.48 -26.34 -18.25
N ILE A 553 -12.34 -27.60 -17.84
CA ILE A 553 -11.42 -28.60 -18.40
C ILE A 553 -12.25 -29.78 -18.96
N ASP A 554 -11.94 -30.22 -20.17
CA ASP A 554 -12.59 -31.38 -20.80
C ASP A 554 -11.91 -32.73 -20.42
N GLU A 555 -12.47 -33.83 -20.93
CA GLU A 555 -12.00 -35.21 -20.73
C GLU A 555 -10.57 -35.46 -21.26
N ASN A 556 -10.09 -34.61 -22.17
CA ASN A 556 -8.74 -34.69 -22.74
C ASN A 556 -7.75 -33.78 -21.99
N MET A 557 -8.14 -33.26 -20.81
CA MET A 557 -7.36 -32.32 -19.99
C MET A 557 -7.05 -31.01 -20.72
N THR A 558 -7.95 -30.58 -21.62
CA THR A 558 -7.81 -29.33 -22.36
C THR A 558 -8.69 -28.24 -21.74
N VAL A 559 -8.12 -27.07 -21.50
CA VAL A 559 -8.84 -25.90 -20.99
C VAL A 559 -9.82 -25.39 -22.05
N LYS A 560 -11.10 -25.45 -21.77
CA LYS A 560 -12.17 -24.93 -22.64
C LYS A 560 -12.42 -23.46 -22.40
N GLU A 561 -12.44 -23.04 -21.15
CA GLU A 561 -12.58 -21.66 -20.74
C GLU A 561 -11.62 -21.39 -19.56
N ALA A 562 -11.05 -20.19 -19.52
CA ALA A 562 -10.17 -19.72 -18.46
C ALA A 562 -10.62 -18.35 -18.00
N TYR A 563 -10.73 -18.16 -16.69
CA TYR A 563 -11.08 -16.90 -16.06
C TYR A 563 -10.17 -16.67 -14.86
N TYR A 564 -9.57 -15.48 -14.80
CA TYR A 564 -8.77 -15.03 -13.67
C TYR A 564 -9.49 -13.85 -13.02
N GLY A 565 -9.95 -14.04 -11.80
CA GLY A 565 -10.61 -13.00 -11.02
C GLY A 565 -9.66 -11.85 -10.68
N ARG A 566 -10.21 -10.67 -10.54
CA ARG A 566 -9.48 -9.45 -10.17
C ARG A 566 -9.58 -9.13 -8.68
N THR A 567 -10.58 -9.69 -8.02
CA THR A 567 -10.86 -9.50 -6.59
C THR A 567 -11.17 -10.85 -5.94
N VAL A 568 -11.16 -10.93 -4.61
CA VAL A 568 -11.47 -12.17 -3.87
C VAL A 568 -12.89 -12.71 -4.10
N CYS A 569 -13.77 -11.89 -4.63
CA CYS A 569 -15.17 -12.24 -4.90
C CYS A 569 -15.54 -12.15 -6.40
N ASP A 570 -14.54 -11.98 -7.27
CA ASP A 570 -14.74 -11.93 -8.73
C ASP A 570 -14.85 -13.34 -9.28
N PHE A 571 -16.04 -13.92 -9.22
CA PHE A 571 -16.33 -15.27 -9.69
C PHE A 571 -16.62 -15.29 -11.19
N ALA A 572 -16.33 -16.41 -11.84
CA ALA A 572 -16.61 -16.58 -13.27
C ALA A 572 -18.11 -16.42 -13.56
N PRO A 573 -18.49 -15.77 -14.69
CA PRO A 573 -19.88 -15.52 -15.04
C PRO A 573 -20.68 -16.79 -15.34
#